data_5e299f90ebcd845eaadb6a80b5226a73
#
_entry.id   5e299f90ebcd845eaadb6a80b5226a73
#
_cell.length_a   1.000
_cell.length_b   1.000
_cell.length_c   1.000
_cell.angle_alpha   90.00
_cell.angle_beta   90.00
_cell.angle_gamma   90.00
#
_symmetry.space_group_name_H-M   'P 1'
#
loop_
_entity.id
_entity.type
_entity.pdbx_description
1 polymer ?
#
loop_
_entity_poly.entity_id
_entity_poly.type
_entity_poly.pdbx_seq_one_letter_code
_entity_poly.pdbx_strand_id
1 'polypeptide(L)'
;MIDIVVLNRNLRLHDNAALYYGSLNSNYIVIHLYDENYWEANGRSARQLKFSYDCLQELDDNLKTIGSKINIFEGSFDDLKKWIKTNLNDYFIHINHCTDIDYFRKGFEKFKQDFGDRLKVYDDFGLQLTNFDRDTWSKNWNHIMHSNLIDAPLSLIHI
;
A
#
# COMPACT_ATOMS: atom_id res chain seq x y z
N MET A 1 -7.98 -16.75 -8.71
CA MET A 1 -6.98 -15.99 -7.91
C MET A 1 -7.22 -14.51 -8.12
N ILE A 2 -7.22 -13.70 -7.08
CA ILE A 2 -7.38 -12.24 -7.12
C ILE A 2 -6.20 -11.60 -6.37
N ASP A 3 -5.68 -10.49 -6.89
CA ASP A 3 -4.66 -9.72 -6.20
C ASP A 3 -5.29 -8.51 -5.50
N ILE A 4 -4.92 -8.31 -4.24
CA ILE A 4 -5.43 -7.25 -3.39
C ILE A 4 -4.30 -6.26 -3.15
N VAL A 5 -4.41 -5.07 -3.69
CA VAL A 5 -3.47 -3.98 -3.40
C VAL A 5 -3.99 -3.19 -2.21
N VAL A 6 -3.23 -3.18 -1.11
CA VAL A 6 -3.58 -2.39 0.07
C VAL A 6 -2.75 -1.11 0.08
N LEU A 7 -3.42 0.01 -0.13
CA LEU A 7 -2.83 1.34 -0.06
C LEU A 7 -2.88 1.86 1.39
N ASN A 8 -1.77 2.40 1.82
CA ASN A 8 -1.65 3.11 3.09
C ASN A 8 -1.42 4.61 2.82
N ARG A 9 -0.17 5.05 2.80
CA ARG A 9 0.23 6.45 2.56
C ARG A 9 0.79 6.70 1.17
N ASN A 10 1.03 5.66 0.42
CA ASN A 10 1.61 5.67 -0.92
C ASN A 10 0.55 5.99 -1.96
N LEU A 11 -0.02 7.19 -1.86
CA LEU A 11 -1.14 7.62 -2.70
C LEU A 11 -0.61 8.25 -3.99
N ARG A 12 0.14 7.47 -4.77
CA ARG A 12 0.69 7.88 -6.06
C ARG A 12 0.57 6.77 -7.09
N LEU A 13 0.43 7.14 -8.34
CA LEU A 13 0.26 6.20 -9.45
C LEU A 13 1.60 5.57 -9.88
N HIS A 14 2.64 6.38 -10.02
CA HIS A 14 3.98 5.97 -10.39
C HIS A 14 4.81 5.66 -9.15
N ASP A 15 5.85 4.86 -9.31
CA ASP A 15 6.79 4.51 -8.25
C ASP A 15 6.09 3.93 -7.01
N ASN A 16 5.09 3.09 -7.25
CA ASN A 16 4.30 2.40 -6.24
C ASN A 16 4.35 0.90 -6.49
N ALA A 17 5.29 0.23 -5.84
CA ALA A 17 5.57 -1.18 -6.08
C ALA A 17 4.35 -2.09 -5.83
N ALA A 18 3.63 -1.87 -4.72
CA ALA A 18 2.43 -2.66 -4.44
C ALA A 18 1.38 -2.52 -5.53
N LEU A 19 1.15 -1.31 -6.01
CA LEU A 19 0.18 -1.04 -7.06
C LEU A 19 0.62 -1.64 -8.41
N TYR A 20 1.89 -1.47 -8.77
CA TYR A 20 2.43 -2.03 -10.02
C TYR A 20 2.37 -3.56 -10.02
N TYR A 21 2.98 -4.22 -9.03
CA TYR A 21 3.05 -5.68 -9.01
C TYR A 21 1.69 -6.34 -8.78
N GLY A 22 0.80 -5.73 -7.99
CA GLY A 22 -0.56 -6.21 -7.82
C GLY A 22 -1.42 -6.09 -9.08
N SER A 23 -1.13 -5.12 -9.95
CA SER A 23 -1.85 -4.92 -11.22
C SER A 23 -1.36 -5.82 -12.37
N LEU A 24 -0.26 -6.55 -12.20
CA LEU A 24 0.22 -7.49 -13.23
C LEU A 24 -0.76 -8.64 -13.48
N ASN A 25 -1.58 -8.96 -12.49
CA ASN A 25 -2.76 -9.80 -12.68
C ASN A 25 -3.95 -8.90 -13.05
N SER A 26 -4.61 -9.17 -14.18
CA SER A 26 -5.79 -8.41 -14.62
C SER A 26 -6.97 -8.48 -13.64
N ASN A 27 -6.99 -9.47 -12.76
CA ASN A 27 -7.99 -9.61 -11.70
C ASN A 27 -7.44 -9.09 -10.37
N TYR A 28 -7.48 -7.78 -10.18
CA TYR A 28 -7.04 -7.15 -8.93
C TYR A 28 -8.04 -6.13 -8.40
N ILE A 29 -7.97 -5.87 -7.11
CA ILE A 29 -8.71 -4.79 -6.43
C ILE A 29 -7.75 -3.90 -5.67
N VAL A 30 -8.04 -2.61 -5.65
CA VAL A 30 -7.28 -1.63 -4.86
C VAL A 30 -8.12 -1.21 -3.67
N ILE A 31 -7.56 -1.36 -2.48
CA ILE A 31 -8.19 -1.03 -1.20
C ILE A 31 -7.36 0.04 -0.50
N HIS A 32 -7.98 1.14 -0.09
CA HIS A 32 -7.40 2.07 0.88
C HIS A 32 -7.96 1.79 2.27
N LEU A 33 -7.06 1.49 3.22
CA LEU A 33 -7.44 1.25 4.61
C LEU A 33 -7.59 2.57 5.35
N TYR A 34 -8.81 2.91 5.73
CA TYR A 34 -9.14 4.07 6.56
C TYR A 34 -9.49 3.61 7.97
N ASP A 35 -8.62 3.92 8.93
CA ASP A 35 -8.82 3.60 10.35
C ASP A 35 -9.11 4.89 11.12
N GLU A 36 -10.38 5.12 11.46
CA GLU A 36 -10.83 6.31 12.18
C GLU A 36 -10.16 6.41 13.56
N ASN A 37 -10.04 5.30 14.27
CA ASN A 37 -9.37 5.27 15.58
C ASN A 37 -7.92 5.72 15.48
N TYR A 38 -7.24 5.39 14.39
CA TYR A 38 -5.89 5.86 14.11
C TYR A 38 -5.83 7.38 13.98
N TRP A 39 -6.79 7.98 13.25
CA TRP A 39 -6.82 9.43 13.04
C TRP A 39 -7.11 10.17 14.33
N GLU A 40 -8.07 9.73 15.13
CA GLU A 40 -8.45 10.33 16.42
C GLU A 40 -7.36 10.17 17.48
N ALA A 41 -6.87 8.96 17.69
CA ALA A 41 -5.89 8.65 18.74
C ALA A 41 -4.54 9.35 18.55
N ASN A 42 -4.21 9.77 17.32
CA ASN A 42 -2.92 10.37 17.00
C ASN A 42 -2.98 11.87 16.75
N GLY A 43 -4.07 12.53 17.13
CA GLY A 43 -4.22 13.98 17.03
C GLY A 43 -4.06 14.52 15.58
N ARG A 44 -4.45 13.74 14.60
CA ARG A 44 -4.38 14.14 13.19
C ARG A 44 -5.34 15.27 12.92
N SER A 45 -4.85 16.33 12.31
CA SER A 45 -5.68 17.51 12.03
C SER A 45 -6.63 17.29 10.85
N ALA A 46 -7.73 18.04 10.84
CA ALA A 46 -8.65 18.07 9.69
C ALA A 46 -7.96 18.42 8.37
N ARG A 47 -6.88 19.22 8.40
CA ARG A 47 -6.06 19.54 7.22
C ARG A 47 -5.35 18.31 6.67
N GLN A 48 -4.78 17.49 7.54
CA GLN A 48 -4.10 16.25 7.12
C GLN A 48 -5.08 15.27 6.53
N LEU A 49 -6.26 15.15 7.13
CA LEU A 49 -7.33 14.31 6.61
C LEU A 49 -7.79 14.80 5.22
N LYS A 50 -8.04 16.11 5.07
CA LYS A 50 -8.41 16.71 3.79
C LYS A 50 -7.34 16.48 2.72
N PHE A 51 -6.07 16.69 3.04
CA PHE A 51 -4.97 16.43 2.12
C PHE A 51 -4.91 14.96 1.69
N SER A 52 -5.05 14.03 2.64
CA SER A 52 -5.10 12.59 2.34
C SER A 52 -6.27 12.25 1.41
N TYR A 53 -7.44 12.85 1.66
CA TYR A 53 -8.61 12.68 0.81
C TYR A 53 -8.38 13.21 -0.62
N ASP A 54 -7.78 14.40 -0.76
CA ASP A 54 -7.49 14.98 -2.07
C ASP A 54 -6.49 14.10 -2.87
N CYS A 55 -5.46 13.57 -2.20
CA CYS A 55 -4.54 12.61 -2.82
C CYS A 55 -5.23 11.31 -3.25
N LEU A 56 -6.16 10.79 -2.43
CA LEU A 56 -6.94 9.61 -2.78
C LEU A 56 -7.83 9.86 -3.98
N GLN A 57 -8.49 11.01 -4.05
CA GLN A 57 -9.35 11.37 -5.16
C GLN A 57 -8.57 11.49 -6.46
N GLU A 58 -7.41 12.16 -6.44
CA GLU A 58 -6.54 12.27 -7.60
C GLU A 58 -6.05 10.90 -8.09
N LEU A 59 -5.64 10.03 -7.16
CA LEU A 59 -5.21 8.68 -7.51
C LEU A 59 -6.37 7.84 -8.06
N ASP A 60 -7.57 7.93 -7.48
CA ASP A 60 -8.76 7.21 -7.95
C ASP A 60 -9.17 7.66 -9.36
N ASP A 61 -9.12 8.97 -9.63
CA ASP A 61 -9.40 9.51 -10.95
C ASP A 61 -8.38 9.02 -11.99
N ASN A 62 -7.10 8.98 -11.64
CA ASN A 62 -6.06 8.38 -12.50
C ASN A 62 -6.28 6.88 -12.72
N LEU A 63 -6.63 6.11 -11.68
CA LEU A 63 -6.91 4.68 -11.81
C LEU A 63 -8.13 4.40 -12.68
N LYS A 64 -9.17 5.23 -12.64
CA LYS A 64 -10.34 5.12 -13.51
C LYS A 64 -9.98 5.24 -14.99
N THR A 65 -8.98 6.05 -15.33
CA THR A 65 -8.52 6.16 -16.74
C THR A 65 -7.94 4.87 -17.30
N ILE A 66 -7.50 3.98 -16.44
CA ILE A 66 -6.94 2.66 -16.79
C ILE A 66 -7.88 1.49 -16.45
N GLY A 67 -9.14 1.77 -16.10
CA GLY A 67 -10.16 0.76 -15.85
C GLY A 67 -10.17 0.21 -14.42
N SER A 68 -9.48 0.84 -13.47
CA SER A 68 -9.44 0.46 -12.07
C SER A 68 -10.07 1.54 -11.18
N LYS A 69 -10.18 1.28 -9.87
CA LYS A 69 -10.68 2.25 -8.88
C LYS A 69 -10.19 1.90 -7.49
N ILE A 70 -10.25 2.86 -6.57
CA ILE A 70 -9.99 2.65 -5.15
C ILE A 70 -11.30 2.27 -4.44
N ASN A 71 -11.24 1.24 -3.59
CA ASN A 71 -12.28 0.90 -2.63
C ASN A 71 -11.80 1.32 -1.25
N ILE A 72 -12.57 2.14 -0.56
CA ILE A 72 -12.24 2.53 0.82
C ILE A 72 -12.76 1.44 1.75
N PHE A 73 -11.88 0.92 2.60
CA PHE A 73 -12.22 -0.01 3.67
C PHE A 73 -12.10 0.70 5.00
N GLU A 74 -13.21 0.89 5.68
CA GLU A 74 -13.25 1.49 7.02
C GLU A 74 -12.99 0.42 8.09
N GLY A 75 -11.96 0.63 8.89
CA GLY A 75 -11.58 -0.28 9.97
C GLY A 75 -10.08 -0.46 10.11
N SER A 76 -9.70 -1.31 11.04
CA SER A 76 -8.31 -1.67 11.33
C SER A 76 -7.76 -2.75 10.38
N PHE A 77 -6.46 -3.03 10.50
CA PHE A 77 -5.86 -4.20 9.84
C PHE A 77 -6.51 -5.53 10.28
N ASP A 78 -6.96 -5.64 11.52
CA ASP A 78 -7.65 -6.84 12.00
C ASP A 78 -9.03 -7.00 11.34
N ASP A 79 -9.74 -5.90 11.07
CA ASP A 79 -11.03 -5.94 10.38
C ASP A 79 -10.84 -6.27 8.89
N LEU A 80 -9.87 -5.67 8.23
CA LEU A 80 -9.52 -6.02 6.85
C LEU A 80 -9.12 -7.49 6.72
N LYS A 81 -8.32 -8.01 7.66
CA LYS A 81 -7.98 -9.43 7.73
C LYS A 81 -9.21 -10.33 7.80
N LYS A 82 -10.14 -10.02 8.71
CA LYS A 82 -11.39 -10.78 8.86
C LYS A 82 -12.18 -10.78 7.55
N TRP A 83 -12.31 -9.61 6.95
CA TRP A 83 -13.03 -9.47 5.69
C TRP A 83 -12.39 -10.29 4.57
N ILE A 84 -11.07 -10.21 4.38
CA ILE A 84 -10.34 -10.99 3.36
C ILE A 84 -10.56 -12.49 3.57
N LYS A 85 -10.34 -12.99 4.80
CA LYS A 85 -10.46 -14.42 5.11
C LYS A 85 -11.89 -14.96 4.99
N THR A 86 -12.91 -14.10 5.15
CA THR A 86 -14.30 -14.50 5.05
C THR A 86 -14.80 -14.51 3.60
N ASN A 87 -14.33 -13.57 2.79
CA ASN A 87 -14.92 -13.33 1.47
C ASN A 87 -14.07 -13.88 0.31
N LEU A 88 -12.78 -14.18 0.55
CA LEU A 88 -11.86 -14.57 -0.50
C LEU A 88 -11.13 -15.88 -0.15
N ASN A 89 -11.05 -16.81 -1.11
CA ASN A 89 -10.40 -18.11 -0.92
C ASN A 89 -9.00 -18.15 -1.53
N ASP A 90 -8.84 -17.59 -2.72
CA ASP A 90 -7.60 -17.65 -3.51
C ASP A 90 -7.15 -16.24 -3.88
N TYR A 91 -6.12 -15.75 -3.16
CA TYR A 91 -5.65 -14.38 -3.26
C TYR A 91 -4.18 -14.22 -2.88
N PHE A 92 -3.57 -13.15 -3.41
CA PHE A 92 -2.37 -12.52 -2.86
C PHE A 92 -2.66 -11.09 -2.43
N ILE A 93 -1.87 -10.60 -1.47
CA ILE A 93 -1.97 -9.24 -0.96
C ILE A 93 -0.66 -8.52 -1.27
N HIS A 94 -0.75 -7.35 -1.86
CA HIS A 94 0.37 -6.47 -2.19
C HIS A 94 0.27 -5.21 -1.34
N ILE A 95 1.31 -4.90 -0.59
CA ILE A 95 1.36 -3.72 0.28
C ILE A 95 2.78 -3.16 0.33
N ASN A 96 2.90 -1.84 0.32
CA ASN A 96 4.20 -1.23 0.58
C ASN A 96 4.49 -1.23 2.08
N HIS A 97 5.76 -1.27 2.45
CA HIS A 97 6.17 -1.33 3.84
C HIS A 97 5.63 -0.14 4.64
N CYS A 98 5.10 -0.42 5.82
CA CYS A 98 4.54 0.59 6.70
C CYS A 98 5.63 1.21 7.58
N THR A 99 5.92 2.49 7.35
CA THR A 99 6.88 3.28 8.14
C THR A 99 6.23 4.24 9.12
N ASP A 100 4.94 4.02 9.42
CA ASP A 100 4.15 4.90 10.25
C ASP A 100 4.41 4.73 11.75
N ILE A 101 3.63 5.46 12.56
CA ILE A 101 3.69 5.41 14.03
C ILE A 101 3.39 4.00 14.57
N ASP A 102 3.75 3.79 15.83
CA ASP A 102 3.69 2.50 16.51
C ASP A 102 2.34 1.78 16.41
N TYR A 103 1.23 2.50 16.52
CA TYR A 103 -0.10 1.92 16.43
C TYR A 103 -0.30 1.19 15.09
N PHE A 104 -0.07 1.91 14.00
CA PHE A 104 -0.27 1.38 12.66
C PHE A 104 0.79 0.33 12.31
N ARG A 105 2.04 0.55 12.73
CA ARG A 105 3.15 -0.38 12.54
C ARG A 105 2.90 -1.72 13.22
N LYS A 106 2.38 -1.73 14.45
CA LYS A 106 2.02 -2.97 15.17
C LYS A 106 0.89 -3.74 14.48
N GLY A 107 -0.13 -3.03 14.01
CA GLY A 107 -1.20 -3.63 13.21
C GLY A 107 -0.67 -4.26 11.92
N PHE A 108 0.21 -3.57 11.21
CA PHE A 108 0.87 -4.06 10.00
C PHE A 108 1.72 -5.30 10.27
N GLU A 109 2.56 -5.32 11.31
CA GLU A 109 3.39 -6.49 11.63
C GLU A 109 2.55 -7.73 11.96
N LYS A 110 1.44 -7.54 12.69
CA LYS A 110 0.49 -8.62 12.96
C LYS A 110 -0.19 -9.10 11.68
N PHE A 111 -0.60 -8.19 10.82
CA PHE A 111 -1.18 -8.49 9.52
C PHE A 111 -0.21 -9.32 8.65
N LYS A 112 1.07 -8.95 8.65
CA LYS A 112 2.14 -9.67 7.98
C LYS A 112 2.32 -11.09 8.51
N GLN A 113 2.29 -11.29 9.82
CA GLN A 113 2.36 -12.62 10.44
C GLN A 113 1.15 -13.49 10.08
N ASP A 114 -0.05 -12.90 10.05
CA ASP A 114 -1.32 -13.62 9.81
C ASP A 114 -1.48 -14.12 8.37
N PHE A 115 -0.85 -13.49 7.39
CA PHE A 115 -0.95 -13.85 5.97
C PHE A 115 0.28 -14.57 5.42
N GLY A 116 1.43 -14.44 6.06
CA GLY A 116 2.66 -15.13 5.67
C GLY A 116 2.99 -14.97 4.18
N ASP A 117 3.15 -16.07 3.46
CA ASP A 117 3.55 -16.09 2.04
C ASP A 117 2.52 -15.46 1.08
N ARG A 118 1.27 -15.31 1.52
CA ARG A 118 0.23 -14.65 0.73
C ARG A 118 0.36 -13.12 0.72
N LEU A 119 1.18 -12.55 1.61
CA LEU A 119 1.46 -11.12 1.68
C LEU A 119 2.80 -10.81 1.02
N LYS A 120 2.76 -9.98 -0.01
CA LYS A 120 3.93 -9.41 -0.67
C LYS A 120 4.14 -7.99 -0.16
N VAL A 121 5.25 -7.77 0.53
CA VAL A 121 5.63 -6.47 1.09
C VAL A 121 6.73 -5.87 0.24
N TYR A 122 6.58 -4.61 -0.13
CA TYR A 122 7.52 -3.88 -0.97
C TYR A 122 8.12 -2.69 -0.23
N ASP A 123 9.42 -2.52 -0.36
CA ASP A 123 10.12 -1.31 0.09
C ASP A 123 10.01 -0.24 -1.00
N ASP A 124 9.58 0.97 -0.65
CA ASP A 124 9.34 2.01 -1.64
C ASP A 124 9.88 3.40 -1.30
N PHE A 125 10.66 3.55 -0.26
CA PHE A 125 11.07 4.89 0.22
C PHE A 125 12.56 5.17 0.18
N GLY A 126 13.35 4.33 -0.41
CA GLY A 126 14.81 4.46 -0.26
C GLY A 126 15.30 4.34 1.19
N LEU A 127 14.41 3.97 2.10
CA LEU A 127 14.73 3.70 3.49
C LEU A 127 15.21 2.28 3.64
N GLN A 128 16.39 2.11 4.17
CA GLN A 128 16.90 0.80 4.55
C GLN A 128 16.34 0.43 5.92
N LEU A 129 15.30 -0.42 5.93
CA LEU A 129 14.57 -0.80 7.14
C LEU A 129 15.17 -2.04 7.83
N THR A 130 16.00 -2.79 7.12
CA THR A 130 16.65 -3.99 7.62
C THR A 130 18.15 -3.92 7.33
N ASN A 131 18.96 -4.57 8.16
CA ASN A 131 20.42 -4.65 7.99
C ASN A 131 21.10 -3.28 7.86
N PHE A 132 20.70 -2.34 8.71
CA PHE A 132 21.29 -1.01 8.73
C PHE A 132 22.77 -1.10 9.11
N ASP A 133 23.62 -0.76 8.15
CA ASP A 133 25.04 -0.57 8.33
C ASP A 133 25.38 0.87 7.95
N ARG A 134 25.94 1.59 8.91
CA ARG A 134 26.31 3.00 8.75
C ARG A 134 27.28 3.21 7.58
N ASP A 135 28.20 2.28 7.37
CA ASP A 135 29.27 2.44 6.38
C ASP A 135 28.78 2.17 4.95
N THR A 136 27.71 1.39 4.81
CA THR A 136 27.11 1.05 3.52
C THR A 136 25.87 1.89 3.19
N TRP A 137 25.32 2.63 4.16
CA TRP A 137 24.09 3.38 3.99
C TRP A 137 24.10 4.33 2.78
N SER A 138 25.12 5.15 2.65
CA SER A 138 25.25 6.12 1.56
C SER A 138 25.29 5.44 0.19
N LYS A 139 25.99 4.30 0.08
CA LYS A 139 26.06 3.53 -1.16
C LYS A 139 24.70 2.94 -1.53
N ASN A 140 24.00 2.37 -0.56
CA ASN A 140 22.68 1.78 -0.77
C ASN A 140 21.65 2.84 -1.12
N TRP A 141 21.65 3.99 -0.43
CA TRP A 141 20.79 5.11 -0.72
C TRP A 141 21.02 5.65 -2.15
N ASN A 142 22.28 5.86 -2.54
CA ASN A 142 22.60 6.28 -3.90
C ASN A 142 22.15 5.27 -4.95
N HIS A 143 22.28 3.98 -4.69
CA HIS A 143 21.81 2.94 -5.59
C HIS A 143 20.30 3.03 -5.80
N ILE A 144 19.51 3.19 -4.73
CA ILE A 144 18.06 3.34 -4.80
C ILE A 144 17.67 4.62 -5.53
N MET A 145 18.31 5.75 -5.19
CA MET A 145 18.00 7.05 -5.80
C MET A 145 18.36 7.15 -7.30
N HIS A 146 19.26 6.30 -7.79
CA HIS A 146 19.61 6.22 -9.21
C HIS A 146 18.91 5.04 -9.93
N SER A 147 18.11 4.26 -9.24
CA SER A 147 17.29 3.23 -9.88
C SER A 147 16.16 3.85 -10.71
N ASN A 148 15.71 3.11 -11.72
CA ASN A 148 14.54 3.54 -12.49
C ASN A 148 13.30 3.58 -11.61
N LEU A 149 12.45 4.57 -11.84
CA LEU A 149 11.12 4.62 -11.24
C LEU A 149 10.29 3.42 -11.69
N ILE A 150 9.45 2.93 -10.79
CA ILE A 150 8.49 1.87 -11.12
C ILE A 150 7.37 2.49 -11.97
N ASP A 151 7.02 1.83 -13.05
CA ASP A 151 5.96 2.28 -13.95
C ASP A 151 4.59 2.32 -13.26
N ALA A 152 3.66 3.05 -13.88
CA ALA A 152 2.25 3.01 -13.50
C ALA A 152 1.67 1.60 -13.73
N PRO A 153 0.57 1.23 -13.04
CA PRO A 153 -0.12 -0.03 -13.26
C PRO A 153 -0.60 -0.16 -14.70
N LEU A 154 -0.69 -1.41 -15.18
CA LEU A 154 -1.14 -1.70 -16.52
C LEU A 154 -2.62 -1.34 -16.71
N SER A 155 -2.96 -0.82 -17.89
CA SER A 155 -4.35 -0.51 -18.23
C SER A 155 -5.17 -1.79 -18.42
N LEU A 156 -6.33 -1.86 -17.76
CA LEU A 156 -7.31 -2.94 -17.94
C LEU A 156 -8.23 -2.73 -19.16
N ILE A 157 -8.22 -1.53 -19.74
CA ILE A 157 -9.12 -1.16 -20.84
C ILE A 157 -8.72 -1.84 -22.16
N HIS A 158 -7.47 -2.28 -22.24
CA HIS A 158 -6.90 -2.89 -23.47
C HIS A 158 -6.71 -4.41 -23.39
N ILE A 159 -7.27 -5.05 -22.36
CA ILE A 159 -7.19 -6.51 -22.20
C ILE A 159 -8.43 -7.18 -22.78
#